data_d50e0d78b9931277c54628afcbbc5839
#
_entry.id   d50e0d78b9931277c54628afcbbc5839
#
_cell.length_a   1.000
_cell.length_b   1.000
_cell.length_c   1.000
_cell.angle_alpha   90.00
_cell.angle_beta   90.00
_cell.angle_gamma   90.00
#
_symmetry.space_group_name_H-M   'P 1'
#
loop_
_entity.id
_entity.type
_entity.pdbx_description
1 polymer ?
#
loop_
_entity_poly.entity_id
_entity_poly.type
_entity_poly.pdbx_seq_one_letter_code
_entity_poly.pdbx_strand_id
1 'polypeptide(L)'
;MAEFQGIIVIHKEKGFTSHDVVAKLRGILHMKKIGHTGTLDPDATGVLPVALGKGTKLVDLLTDKEKTYEAVLHLGITTDTQDMSGAVLKEREVSVTEEEVKEVLRSFVGEQMQVPPMYSALKVDGKKLYELAREGKTVERKARPVCFYEIEPLEIHLPLVKIRVTCSKGTYIRTL
;
A
#
# COMPACT_ATOMS: atom_id res chain seq x y z
N MET A 1 -26.95 14.86 -19.87
CA MET A 1 -25.63 14.23 -20.08
C MET A 1 -25.73 12.77 -19.67
N ALA A 2 -25.18 11.85 -20.48
CA ALA A 2 -25.18 10.42 -20.13
C ALA A 2 -24.33 10.23 -18.86
N GLU A 3 -24.94 9.65 -17.82
CA GLU A 3 -24.24 9.32 -16.57
C GLU A 3 -23.49 8.01 -16.77
N PHE A 4 -22.16 8.03 -16.68
CA PHE A 4 -21.34 6.83 -16.81
C PHE A 4 -21.60 5.88 -15.64
N GLN A 5 -21.71 4.59 -15.92
CA GLN A 5 -21.95 3.53 -14.94
C GLN A 5 -20.95 2.40 -15.16
N GLY A 6 -20.40 1.85 -14.07
CA GLY A 6 -19.50 0.70 -14.18
C GLY A 6 -18.15 0.91 -13.51
N ILE A 7 -17.11 0.29 -14.06
CA ILE A 7 -15.75 0.33 -13.53
C ILE A 7 -14.82 0.75 -14.67
N ILE A 8 -13.90 1.67 -14.36
CA ILE A 8 -12.78 2.04 -15.21
C ILE A 8 -11.48 1.67 -14.49
N VAL A 9 -10.52 1.17 -15.23
CA VAL A 9 -9.18 0.86 -14.70
C VAL A 9 -8.24 2.01 -15.08
N ILE A 10 -7.59 2.59 -14.06
CA ILE A 10 -6.65 3.69 -14.21
C ILE A 10 -5.25 3.19 -13.84
N HIS A 11 -4.26 3.49 -14.65
CA HIS A 11 -2.86 3.42 -14.24
C HIS A 11 -2.55 4.66 -13.39
N LYS A 12 -2.47 4.48 -12.06
CA LYS A 12 -2.12 5.59 -11.16
C LYS A 12 -0.63 5.89 -11.30
N GLU A 13 -0.31 7.12 -11.63
CA GLU A 13 1.06 7.62 -11.71
C GLU A 13 1.62 7.99 -10.33
N LYS A 14 2.94 8.05 -10.23
CA LYS A 14 3.66 8.58 -9.06
C LYS A 14 3.27 10.03 -8.79
N GLY A 15 3.22 10.41 -7.51
CA GLY A 15 2.87 11.76 -7.06
C GLY A 15 1.37 11.99 -6.86
N PHE A 16 0.50 11.10 -7.33
CA PHE A 16 -0.95 11.17 -7.09
C PHE A 16 -1.36 10.24 -5.93
N THR A 17 -2.22 10.72 -5.03
CA THR A 17 -2.99 9.82 -4.17
C THR A 17 -4.12 9.16 -4.97
N SER A 18 -4.65 8.02 -4.49
CA SER A 18 -5.84 7.41 -5.11
C SER A 18 -7.05 8.37 -5.09
N HIS A 19 -7.11 9.26 -4.10
CA HIS A 19 -8.16 10.26 -4.00
C HIS A 19 -8.01 11.38 -5.04
N ASP A 20 -6.79 11.81 -5.37
CA ASP A 20 -6.53 12.81 -6.41
C ASP A 20 -6.97 12.29 -7.78
N VAL A 21 -6.76 11.00 -8.06
CA VAL A 21 -7.28 10.35 -9.28
C VAL A 21 -8.80 10.45 -9.35
N VAL A 22 -9.50 10.16 -8.24
CA VAL A 22 -10.96 10.31 -8.18
C VAL A 22 -11.39 11.76 -8.37
N ALA A 23 -10.69 12.73 -7.76
CA ALA A 23 -10.98 14.15 -7.89
C ALA A 23 -10.82 14.61 -9.35
N LYS A 24 -9.73 14.19 -10.02
CA LYS A 24 -9.47 14.50 -11.43
C LYS A 24 -10.55 13.90 -12.34
N LEU A 25 -10.94 12.64 -12.11
CA LEU A 25 -12.01 11.99 -12.86
C LEU A 25 -13.38 12.66 -12.65
N ARG A 26 -13.68 13.17 -11.46
CA ARG A 26 -14.92 13.95 -11.22
C ARG A 26 -14.98 15.20 -12.09
N GLY A 27 -13.84 15.88 -12.26
CA GLY A 27 -13.75 17.04 -13.17
C GLY A 27 -13.91 16.67 -14.64
N ILE A 28 -13.22 15.61 -15.09
CA ILE A 28 -13.24 15.19 -16.49
C ILE A 28 -14.62 14.65 -16.91
N LEU A 29 -15.23 13.83 -16.06
CA LEU A 29 -16.50 13.16 -16.38
C LEU A 29 -17.74 13.97 -15.94
N HIS A 30 -17.53 15.11 -15.29
CA HIS A 30 -18.59 15.95 -14.68
C HIS A 30 -19.55 15.15 -13.79
N MET A 31 -19.01 14.19 -13.02
CA MET A 31 -19.75 13.28 -12.15
C MET A 31 -19.27 13.39 -10.71
N LYS A 32 -20.20 13.41 -9.75
CA LYS A 32 -19.88 13.40 -8.30
C LYS A 32 -19.64 12.01 -7.74
N LYS A 33 -20.41 11.02 -8.21
CA LYS A 33 -20.42 9.65 -7.66
C LYS A 33 -19.33 8.79 -8.31
N ILE A 34 -18.14 8.90 -7.77
CA ILE A 34 -16.95 8.14 -8.17
C ILE A 34 -16.20 7.69 -6.92
N GLY A 35 -15.74 6.44 -6.88
CA GLY A 35 -14.96 5.85 -5.79
C GLY A 35 -13.90 4.89 -6.30
N HIS A 36 -12.81 4.69 -5.55
CA HIS A 36 -11.75 3.72 -5.88
C HIS A 36 -11.85 2.47 -5.00
N THR A 37 -11.31 1.34 -5.45
CA THR A 37 -11.40 0.04 -4.78
C THR A 37 -10.19 -0.30 -3.90
N GLY A 38 -9.24 0.61 -3.76
CA GLY A 38 -8.04 0.41 -2.94
C GLY A 38 -7.21 1.68 -2.87
N THR A 39 -6.36 1.78 -1.87
CA THR A 39 -5.46 2.90 -1.69
C THR A 39 -4.06 2.49 -2.09
N LEU A 40 -3.49 3.17 -3.08
CA LEU A 40 -2.07 3.16 -3.39
C LEU A 40 -1.42 4.38 -2.75
N ASP A 41 -0.24 4.20 -2.18
CA ASP A 41 0.57 5.31 -1.66
C ASP A 41 0.95 6.29 -2.78
N PRO A 42 1.26 7.57 -2.48
CA PRO A 42 1.57 8.56 -3.51
C PRO A 42 2.72 8.14 -4.44
N ASP A 43 3.75 7.49 -3.89
CA ASP A 43 4.90 7.02 -4.66
C ASP A 43 4.67 5.71 -5.40
N ALA A 44 3.64 4.95 -5.03
CA ALA A 44 3.27 3.73 -5.75
C ALA A 44 2.59 4.06 -7.08
N THR A 45 2.89 3.25 -8.10
CA THR A 45 2.24 3.29 -9.40
C THR A 45 1.46 2.00 -9.65
N GLY A 46 0.54 1.99 -10.61
CA GLY A 46 -0.10 0.76 -11.04
C GLY A 46 -1.61 0.83 -11.13
N VAL A 47 -2.22 -0.34 -11.10
CA VAL A 47 -3.65 -0.54 -11.39
C VAL A 47 -4.52 -0.02 -10.25
N LEU A 48 -5.37 0.95 -10.57
CA LEU A 48 -6.38 1.50 -9.67
C LEU A 48 -7.77 1.36 -10.31
N PRO A 49 -8.58 0.35 -9.95
CA PRO A 49 -9.95 0.27 -10.40
C PRO A 49 -10.79 1.36 -9.73
N VAL A 50 -11.55 2.09 -10.54
CA VAL A 50 -12.39 3.21 -10.11
C VAL A 50 -13.82 2.93 -10.54
N ALA A 51 -14.75 3.00 -9.60
CA ALA A 51 -16.17 2.76 -9.83
C ALA A 51 -16.92 4.07 -10.11
N LEU A 52 -17.78 4.05 -11.11
CA LEU A 52 -18.57 5.18 -11.60
C LEU A 52 -20.06 4.96 -11.33
N GLY A 53 -20.75 5.97 -10.86
CA GLY A 53 -22.20 5.96 -10.68
C GLY A 53 -22.69 4.81 -9.80
N LYS A 54 -23.60 3.97 -10.30
CA LYS A 54 -24.12 2.80 -9.57
C LYS A 54 -23.03 1.76 -9.28
N GLY A 55 -21.94 1.71 -10.08
CA GLY A 55 -20.79 0.85 -9.86
C GLY A 55 -20.13 1.05 -8.49
N THR A 56 -20.28 2.21 -7.85
CA THR A 56 -19.74 2.45 -6.50
C THR A 56 -20.30 1.51 -5.43
N LYS A 57 -21.43 0.85 -5.69
CA LYS A 57 -22.00 -0.17 -4.79
C LYS A 57 -21.18 -1.47 -4.77
N LEU A 58 -20.30 -1.66 -5.77
CA LEU A 58 -19.43 -2.84 -5.89
C LEU A 58 -18.05 -2.62 -5.26
N VAL A 59 -17.75 -1.41 -4.78
CA VAL A 59 -16.42 -1.06 -4.25
C VAL A 59 -15.99 -2.02 -3.14
N ASP A 60 -16.87 -2.30 -2.18
CA ASP A 60 -16.52 -3.16 -1.04
C ASP A 60 -16.19 -4.60 -1.49
N LEU A 61 -16.96 -5.14 -2.46
CA LEU A 61 -16.72 -6.48 -3.03
C LEU A 61 -15.40 -6.56 -3.78
N LEU A 62 -14.99 -5.48 -4.45
CA LEU A 62 -13.74 -5.41 -5.20
C LEU A 62 -12.54 -5.12 -4.28
N THR A 63 -12.77 -4.40 -3.20
CA THR A 63 -11.74 -4.11 -2.20
C THR A 63 -11.32 -5.37 -1.44
N ASP A 64 -12.21 -6.34 -1.30
CA ASP A 64 -11.99 -7.58 -0.56
C ASP A 64 -11.19 -8.66 -1.32
N LYS A 65 -10.49 -8.27 -2.37
CA LYS A 65 -9.66 -9.17 -3.18
C LYS A 65 -8.20 -9.10 -2.73
N GLU A 66 -7.47 -10.18 -3.02
CA GLU A 66 -6.01 -10.18 -2.93
C GLU A 66 -5.39 -9.12 -3.84
N LYS A 67 -4.17 -8.72 -3.53
CA LYS A 67 -3.39 -7.75 -4.28
C LYS A 67 -2.00 -8.28 -4.51
N THR A 68 -1.47 -8.01 -5.70
CA THR A 68 -0.07 -8.29 -6.02
C THR A 68 0.68 -6.98 -6.24
N TYR A 69 1.85 -6.86 -5.61
CA TYR A 69 2.73 -5.71 -5.68
C TYR A 69 4.13 -6.13 -6.10
N GLU A 70 4.81 -5.29 -6.85
CA GLU A 70 6.27 -5.33 -6.96
C GLU A 70 6.84 -4.22 -6.07
N ALA A 71 7.82 -4.55 -5.27
CA ALA A 71 8.47 -3.63 -4.35
C ALA A 71 9.98 -3.87 -4.32
N VAL A 72 10.73 -2.83 -3.98
CA VAL A 72 12.16 -2.91 -3.71
C VAL A 72 12.37 -2.70 -2.22
N LEU A 73 12.88 -3.72 -1.54
CA LEU A 73 13.36 -3.62 -0.16
C LEU A 73 14.74 -2.99 -0.20
N HIS A 74 14.98 -2.00 0.67
CA HIS A 74 16.31 -1.44 0.91
C HIS A 74 16.76 -1.88 2.30
N LEU A 75 17.58 -2.92 2.35
CA LEU A 75 18.09 -3.46 3.61
C LEU A 75 19.06 -2.47 4.28
N GLY A 76 19.14 -2.52 5.61
CA GLY A 76 20.03 -1.66 6.38
C GLY A 76 19.47 -0.26 6.69
N ILE A 77 18.37 0.18 6.09
CA ILE A 77 17.77 1.50 6.32
C ILE A 77 16.40 1.36 6.99
N THR A 78 16.16 2.18 8.01
CA THR A 78 14.84 2.32 8.64
C THR A 78 14.40 3.77 8.57
N THR A 79 13.16 4.02 8.15
CA THR A 79 12.57 5.37 8.05
C THR A 79 11.31 5.49 8.93
N ASP A 80 10.89 6.71 9.22
CA ASP A 80 9.69 6.98 10.02
C ASP A 80 8.39 6.64 9.29
N THR A 81 8.40 6.68 7.95
CA THR A 81 7.27 6.29 7.09
C THR A 81 7.27 4.81 6.72
N GLN A 82 8.36 4.07 6.99
CA GLN A 82 8.62 2.71 6.52
C GLN A 82 8.76 2.59 4.99
N ASP A 83 8.97 3.69 4.30
CA ASP A 83 9.32 3.78 2.88
C ASP A 83 10.38 4.86 2.66
N MET A 84 10.88 5.00 1.42
CA MET A 84 11.97 5.93 1.10
C MET A 84 11.53 7.41 1.01
N SER A 85 10.25 7.73 1.29
CA SER A 85 9.77 9.11 1.36
C SER A 85 10.01 9.76 2.73
N GLY A 86 10.27 8.96 3.76
CA GLY A 86 10.46 9.39 5.13
C GLY A 86 11.90 9.77 5.50
N ALA A 87 12.04 10.32 6.70
CA ALA A 87 13.35 10.60 7.28
C ALA A 87 14.03 9.30 7.73
N VAL A 88 15.34 9.17 7.44
CA VAL A 88 16.13 8.03 7.89
C VAL A 88 16.31 8.12 9.41
N LEU A 89 15.84 7.08 10.11
CA LEU A 89 15.95 6.93 11.55
C LEU A 89 17.18 6.12 11.97
N LYS A 90 17.53 5.13 11.15
CA LYS A 90 18.66 4.23 11.43
C LYS A 90 19.24 3.69 10.14
N GLU A 91 20.55 3.60 10.12
CA GLU A 91 21.34 2.96 9.06
C GLU A 91 22.26 1.90 9.68
N ARG A 92 22.42 0.78 8.98
CA ARG A 92 23.27 -0.35 9.38
C ARG A 92 23.95 -0.93 8.17
N GLU A 93 25.16 -1.43 8.34
CA GLU A 93 25.83 -2.23 7.34
C GLU A 93 25.03 -3.53 7.06
N VAL A 94 24.99 -3.90 5.80
CA VAL A 94 24.32 -5.13 5.33
C VAL A 94 25.37 -6.16 5.02
N SER A 95 25.43 -7.21 5.86
CA SER A 95 26.41 -8.32 5.74
C SER A 95 25.74 -9.68 5.51
N VAL A 96 24.47 -9.67 5.08
CA VAL A 96 23.70 -10.90 4.80
C VAL A 96 23.99 -11.44 3.40
N THR A 97 23.78 -12.74 3.23
CA THR A 97 23.88 -13.43 1.94
C THR A 97 22.50 -13.44 1.22
N GLU A 98 22.52 -13.72 -0.07
CA GLU A 98 21.27 -13.88 -0.83
C GLU A 98 20.42 -15.04 -0.31
N GLU A 99 21.04 -16.13 0.12
CA GLU A 99 20.36 -17.32 0.66
C GLU A 99 19.64 -16.99 1.97
N GLU A 100 20.27 -16.25 2.87
CA GLU A 100 19.63 -15.78 4.10
C GLU A 100 18.44 -14.87 3.80
N VAL A 101 18.54 -13.97 2.82
CA VAL A 101 17.42 -13.14 2.37
C VAL A 101 16.27 -14.00 1.86
N LYS A 102 16.54 -14.98 1.00
CA LYS A 102 15.50 -15.91 0.47
C LYS A 102 14.84 -16.72 1.58
N GLU A 103 15.60 -17.15 2.58
CA GLU A 103 15.06 -17.90 3.73
C GLU A 103 14.12 -17.02 4.56
N VAL A 104 14.54 -15.79 4.87
CA VAL A 104 13.73 -14.82 5.60
C VAL A 104 12.45 -14.50 4.82
N LEU A 105 12.52 -14.25 3.50
CA LEU A 105 11.32 -13.98 2.68
C LEU A 105 10.33 -15.16 2.73
N ARG A 106 10.82 -16.41 2.69
CA ARG A 106 9.95 -17.60 2.83
C ARG A 106 9.26 -17.66 4.19
N SER A 107 9.92 -17.21 5.27
CA SER A 107 9.34 -17.22 6.62
C SER A 107 8.18 -16.25 6.80
N PHE A 108 8.06 -15.25 5.94
CA PHE A 108 6.92 -14.32 5.95
C PHE A 108 5.69 -14.86 5.22
N VAL A 109 5.81 -15.91 4.42
CA VAL A 109 4.66 -16.50 3.70
C VAL A 109 3.70 -17.14 4.70
N GLY A 110 2.40 -16.92 4.52
CA GLY A 110 1.33 -17.39 5.40
C GLY A 110 0.72 -16.27 6.24
N GLU A 111 0.06 -16.66 7.33
CA GLU A 111 -0.59 -15.73 8.25
C GLU A 111 0.43 -15.03 9.13
N GLN A 112 0.31 -13.72 9.22
CA GLN A 112 1.18 -12.85 10.02
C GLN A 112 0.35 -11.84 10.83
N MET A 113 0.90 -11.39 11.95
CA MET A 113 0.33 -10.29 12.71
C MET A 113 1.11 -9.00 12.41
N GLN A 114 0.50 -8.08 11.67
CA GLN A 114 1.15 -6.84 11.26
C GLN A 114 0.62 -5.65 12.05
N VAL A 115 1.53 -4.85 12.63
CA VAL A 115 1.21 -3.55 13.23
C VAL A 115 1.15 -2.52 12.10
N PRO A 116 -0.01 -1.90 11.84
CA PRO A 116 -0.13 -0.90 10.76
C PRO A 116 0.79 0.30 10.98
N PRO A 117 1.34 0.92 9.91
CA PRO A 117 2.16 2.12 10.05
C PRO A 117 1.35 3.32 10.54
N MET A 118 2.03 4.30 11.16
CA MET A 118 1.40 5.56 11.55
C MET A 118 0.88 6.34 10.33
N TYR A 119 1.60 6.31 9.22
CA TYR A 119 1.16 6.92 7.97
C TYR A 119 0.14 6.04 7.23
N SER A 120 -1.03 5.83 7.87
CA SER A 120 -2.14 5.05 7.30
C SER A 120 -3.48 5.76 7.47
N ALA A 121 -4.48 5.34 6.67
CA ALA A 121 -5.84 5.89 6.73
C ALA A 121 -6.71 5.27 7.84
N LEU A 122 -6.15 4.38 8.65
CA LEU A 122 -6.84 3.80 9.80
C LEU A 122 -7.18 4.89 10.83
N LYS A 123 -8.32 4.73 11.49
CA LYS A 123 -8.77 5.68 12.52
C LYS A 123 -8.56 5.12 13.91
N VAL A 124 -8.07 5.97 14.80
CA VAL A 124 -8.03 5.77 16.25
C VAL A 124 -8.70 6.99 16.87
N ASP A 125 -9.70 6.77 17.72
CA ASP A 125 -10.51 7.81 18.36
C ASP A 125 -11.07 8.86 17.37
N GLY A 126 -11.51 8.38 16.18
CA GLY A 126 -12.12 9.19 15.15
C GLY A 126 -11.14 9.95 14.24
N LYS A 127 -9.85 10.06 14.59
CA LYS A 127 -8.80 10.70 13.77
C LYS A 127 -8.04 9.64 12.96
N LYS A 128 -7.63 9.98 11.76
CA LYS A 128 -6.78 9.10 10.94
C LYS A 128 -5.35 9.10 11.47
N LEU A 129 -4.68 7.94 11.43
CA LEU A 129 -3.32 7.80 11.94
C LEU A 129 -2.32 8.74 11.25
N TYR A 130 -2.45 8.94 9.93
CA TYR A 130 -1.57 9.85 9.21
C TYR A 130 -1.74 11.33 9.63
N GLU A 131 -2.92 11.73 10.12
CA GLU A 131 -3.16 13.07 10.65
C GLU A 131 -2.38 13.25 11.96
N LEU A 132 -2.44 12.25 12.85
CA LEU A 132 -1.67 12.23 14.10
C LEU A 132 -0.16 12.18 13.83
N ALA A 133 0.29 11.39 12.84
CA ALA A 133 1.70 11.32 12.45
C ALA A 133 2.24 12.68 12.00
N ARG A 134 1.47 13.43 11.20
CA ARG A 134 1.83 14.79 10.77
C ARG A 134 1.88 15.80 11.92
N GLU A 135 1.12 15.55 13.00
CA GLU A 135 1.20 16.34 14.25
C GLU A 135 2.40 15.87 15.14
N GLY A 136 3.25 14.97 14.68
CA GLY A 136 4.36 14.38 15.44
C GLY A 136 3.92 13.45 16.56
N LYS A 137 2.67 13.00 16.57
CA LYS A 137 2.10 12.10 17.58
C LYS A 137 2.21 10.65 17.14
N THR A 138 2.67 9.80 18.04
CA THR A 138 2.63 8.33 17.89
C THR A 138 1.62 7.76 18.86
N VAL A 139 0.74 6.88 18.36
CA VAL A 139 -0.25 6.18 19.19
C VAL A 139 -0.05 4.67 19.10
N GLU A 140 -0.47 3.96 20.12
CA GLU A 140 -0.47 2.51 20.11
C GLU A 140 -1.41 1.98 19.03
N ARG A 141 -0.94 1.00 18.27
CA ARG A 141 -1.70 0.35 17.20
C ARG A 141 -1.75 -1.14 17.47
N LYS A 142 -2.95 -1.70 17.42
CA LYS A 142 -3.13 -3.14 17.55
C LYS A 142 -2.68 -3.84 16.28
N ALA A 143 -1.90 -4.89 16.43
CA ALA A 143 -1.56 -5.79 15.36
C ALA A 143 -2.84 -6.40 14.74
N ARG A 144 -2.84 -6.63 13.43
CA ARG A 144 -3.96 -7.20 12.69
C ARG A 144 -3.49 -8.39 11.87
N PRO A 145 -4.32 -9.42 11.73
CA PRO A 145 -3.98 -10.55 10.88
C PRO A 145 -3.92 -10.09 9.43
N VAL A 146 -2.87 -10.50 8.74
CA VAL A 146 -2.67 -10.37 7.29
C VAL A 146 -2.16 -11.71 6.78
N CYS A 147 -2.30 -11.96 5.48
CA CYS A 147 -1.75 -13.16 4.86
C CYS A 147 -0.90 -12.77 3.66
N PHE A 148 0.31 -13.27 3.62
CA PHE A 148 1.16 -13.24 2.43
C PHE A 148 1.01 -14.59 1.72
N TYR A 149 0.29 -14.61 0.61
CA TYR A 149 0.04 -15.85 -0.14
C TYR A 149 1.30 -16.29 -0.88
N GLU A 150 2.09 -15.34 -1.36
CA GLU A 150 3.33 -15.58 -2.08
C GLU A 150 4.27 -14.38 -1.93
N ILE A 151 5.57 -14.66 -1.79
CA ILE A 151 6.65 -13.68 -1.85
C ILE A 151 7.74 -14.27 -2.76
N GLU A 152 7.89 -13.71 -3.94
CA GLU A 152 8.86 -14.12 -4.95
C GLU A 152 10.01 -13.08 -5.02
N PRO A 153 11.27 -13.46 -4.74
CA PRO A 153 12.40 -12.61 -5.04
C PRO A 153 12.62 -12.57 -6.56
N LEU A 154 12.56 -11.38 -7.14
CA LEU A 154 12.78 -11.16 -8.58
C LEU A 154 14.25 -10.85 -8.89
N GLU A 155 14.86 -9.96 -8.11
CA GLU A 155 16.24 -9.53 -8.27
C GLU A 155 16.83 -9.28 -6.88
N ILE A 156 18.08 -9.76 -6.65
CA ILE A 156 18.81 -9.53 -5.40
C ILE A 156 20.14 -8.89 -5.77
N HIS A 157 20.29 -7.62 -5.42
CA HIS A 157 21.53 -6.84 -5.55
C HIS A 157 21.75 -6.09 -4.24
N LEU A 158 22.24 -6.79 -3.23
CA LEU A 158 22.39 -6.24 -1.88
C LEU A 158 23.06 -4.87 -1.87
N PRO A 159 22.50 -3.88 -1.16
CA PRO A 159 21.42 -3.99 -0.16
C PRO A 159 19.98 -3.95 -0.74
N LEU A 160 19.79 -3.95 -2.06
CA LEU A 160 18.48 -3.86 -2.72
C LEU A 160 17.95 -5.24 -3.08
N VAL A 161 16.70 -5.51 -2.74
CA VAL A 161 16.01 -6.75 -3.06
C VAL A 161 14.65 -6.42 -3.69
N LYS A 162 14.48 -6.74 -4.97
CA LYS A 162 13.20 -6.61 -5.66
C LYS A 162 12.38 -7.87 -5.47
N ILE A 163 11.15 -7.71 -5.01
CA ILE A 163 10.22 -8.80 -4.73
C ILE A 163 8.88 -8.56 -5.42
N ARG A 164 8.17 -9.67 -5.70
CA ARG A 164 6.74 -9.68 -6.00
C ARG A 164 6.01 -10.31 -4.83
N VAL A 165 4.97 -9.64 -4.35
CA VAL A 165 4.21 -10.07 -3.17
C VAL A 165 2.73 -10.13 -3.50
N THR A 166 2.11 -11.30 -3.28
CA THR A 166 0.65 -11.45 -3.30
C THR A 166 0.15 -11.58 -1.86
N CYS A 167 -0.79 -10.72 -1.48
CA CYS A 167 -1.22 -10.60 -0.08
C CYS A 167 -2.72 -10.29 0.06
N SER A 168 -3.23 -10.50 1.28
CA SER A 168 -4.59 -10.16 1.66
C SER A 168 -4.83 -8.64 1.65
N LYS A 169 -6.09 -8.22 1.61
CA LYS A 169 -6.45 -6.81 1.78
C LYS A 169 -5.94 -6.26 3.11
N GLY A 170 -5.63 -4.98 3.12
CA GLY A 170 -5.20 -4.27 4.34
C GLY A 170 -3.76 -4.53 4.76
N THR A 171 -3.01 -5.31 3.98
CA THR A 171 -1.58 -5.53 4.17
C THR A 171 -0.79 -4.29 3.73
N TYR A 172 0.15 -3.86 4.56
CA TYR A 172 1.06 -2.76 4.26
C TYR A 172 2.41 -3.32 3.80
N ILE A 173 2.69 -3.19 2.51
CA ILE A 173 3.94 -3.71 1.90
C ILE A 173 5.17 -3.01 2.47
N ARG A 174 5.08 -1.71 2.76
CA ARG A 174 6.18 -0.98 3.40
C ARG A 174 6.49 -1.45 4.83
N THR A 175 5.54 -2.11 5.51
CA THR A 175 5.77 -2.69 6.84
C THR A 175 6.41 -4.09 6.75
N LEU A 176 6.24 -4.80 5.62
CA LEU A 176 6.94 -6.06 5.35
C LEU A 176 8.44 -5.82 5.31
#